data_ae90ac386a09efb96786b6133d605f12
#
_entry.id   ae90ac386a09efb96786b6133d605f12
#
_cell.length_a   1.000
_cell.length_b   1.000
_cell.length_c   1.000
_cell.angle_alpha   90.00
_cell.angle_beta   90.00
_cell.angle_gamma   90.00
#
_symmetry.space_group_name_H-M   'P 1'
#
loop_
_entity.id
_entity.type
_entity.pdbx_description
1 polymer ?
#
loop_
_entity_poly.entity_id
_entity_poly.type
_entity_poly.pdbx_seq_one_letter_code
_entity_poly.pdbx_strand_id
1 'polypeptide(L)'
;MISQIVKNDLKPLTIAIDHGKYTTEVLEKLGQAGAFRHHIPSQNNGKLDLFGTIADMAVVSEECMSTGFMMWAQVVCAWYIENSDNEWLKSDILPKMVEGEYFGATSLSNPMKYFAGIEDLKLSAEETEEGYIINGTLPWVSNLLEGSSKHFFGSIFTIHDKHGKEDRDAMALIPCDLEGLTMKQMVEFVGMEGTGT
;
A
#
# COMPACT_ATOMS: atom_id res chain seq x y z
N MET A 1 0.84 11.36 21.21
CA MET A 1 0.57 9.91 21.08
C MET A 1 1.60 9.28 20.14
N ILE A 2 1.74 9.72 18.89
CA ILE A 2 2.68 9.17 17.90
C ILE A 2 4.13 9.14 18.42
N SER A 3 4.64 10.26 18.98
CA SER A 3 6.01 10.32 19.54
C SER A 3 6.28 9.31 20.67
N GLN A 4 5.25 8.89 21.40
CA GLN A 4 5.41 7.85 22.43
C GLN A 4 5.53 6.46 21.80
N ILE A 5 4.75 6.16 20.76
CA ILE A 5 4.85 4.91 20.00
C ILE A 5 6.24 4.83 19.37
N VAL A 6 6.71 5.92 18.75
CA VAL A 6 8.05 5.98 18.16
C VAL A 6 9.12 5.68 19.21
N LYS A 7 9.06 6.33 20.38
CA LYS A 7 10.05 6.14 21.45
C LYS A 7 10.01 4.75 22.07
N ASN A 8 8.81 4.21 22.32
CA ASN A 8 8.65 3.00 23.12
C ASN A 8 8.60 1.73 22.29
N ASP A 9 8.06 1.82 21.08
CA ASP A 9 7.75 0.64 20.25
C ASP A 9 8.61 0.59 18.97
N LEU A 10 8.86 1.72 18.30
CA LEU A 10 9.66 1.75 17.08
C LEU A 10 11.16 1.76 17.38
N LYS A 11 11.64 2.66 18.22
CA LYS A 11 13.07 2.83 18.51
C LYS A 11 13.81 1.54 18.89
N PRO A 12 13.24 0.65 19.73
CA PRO A 12 13.89 -0.62 20.04
C PRO A 12 14.02 -1.58 18.85
N LEU A 13 13.22 -1.38 17.79
CA LEU A 13 13.18 -2.24 16.60
C LEU A 13 14.01 -1.69 15.43
N THR A 14 14.43 -0.43 15.47
CA THR A 14 15.05 0.28 14.32
C THR A 14 16.20 -0.51 13.72
N ILE A 15 17.13 -1.03 14.54
CA ILE A 15 18.27 -1.82 14.04
C ILE A 15 17.81 -3.10 13.35
N ALA A 16 16.82 -3.79 13.90
CA ALA A 16 16.31 -5.02 13.30
C ALA A 16 15.59 -4.74 11.98
N ILE A 17 14.83 -3.63 11.92
CA ILE A 17 14.15 -3.18 10.70
C ILE A 17 15.18 -2.79 9.64
N ASP A 18 16.24 -2.11 10.02
CA ASP A 18 17.33 -1.72 9.10
C ASP A 18 18.08 -2.94 8.51
N HIS A 19 18.06 -4.06 9.22
CA HIS A 19 18.57 -5.36 8.77
C HIS A 19 17.50 -6.27 8.15
N GLY A 20 16.43 -5.72 7.63
CA GLY A 20 15.43 -6.44 6.84
C GLY A 20 14.25 -7.02 7.64
N LYS A 21 14.15 -6.79 8.95
CA LYS A 21 12.96 -7.23 9.69
C LYS A 21 11.75 -6.42 9.27
N TYR A 22 10.85 -7.03 8.50
CA TYR A 22 9.52 -6.49 8.29
C TYR A 22 8.63 -6.73 9.53
N THR A 23 7.89 -5.72 9.96
CA THR A 23 6.97 -5.83 11.11
C THR A 23 5.78 -4.89 10.97
N THR A 24 4.59 -5.41 11.26
CA THR A 24 3.34 -4.66 11.27
C THR A 24 2.99 -4.07 12.63
N GLU A 25 3.62 -4.55 13.72
CA GLU A 25 3.27 -4.18 15.10
C GLU A 25 3.26 -2.66 15.35
N VAL A 26 4.22 -1.96 14.75
CA VAL A 26 4.30 -0.49 14.89
C VAL A 26 3.23 0.18 14.04
N LEU A 27 2.97 -0.31 12.82
CA LEU A 27 1.93 0.22 11.94
C LEU A 27 0.54 0.04 12.57
N GLU A 28 0.27 -1.10 13.20
CA GLU A 28 -0.97 -1.34 13.96
C GLU A 28 -1.18 -0.28 15.03
N LYS A 29 -0.16 -0.01 15.85
CA LYS A 29 -0.23 1.01 16.90
C LYS A 29 -0.38 2.42 16.36
N LEU A 30 0.28 2.74 15.24
CA LEU A 30 0.14 4.04 14.56
C LEU A 30 -1.27 4.23 14.02
N GLY A 31 -1.87 3.20 13.39
CA GLY A 31 -3.25 3.22 12.93
C GLY A 31 -4.24 3.43 14.08
N GLN A 32 -4.13 2.65 15.15
CA GLN A 32 -4.94 2.78 16.38
C GLN A 32 -4.80 4.16 17.01
N ALA A 33 -3.65 4.79 16.88
CA ALA A 33 -3.41 6.16 17.33
C ALA A 33 -3.96 7.25 16.38
N GLY A 34 -4.51 6.85 15.21
CA GLY A 34 -5.14 7.72 14.23
C GLY A 34 -4.22 8.30 13.16
N ALA A 35 -2.97 7.82 13.06
CA ALA A 35 -1.99 8.35 12.12
C ALA A 35 -2.38 8.19 10.63
N PHE A 36 -3.25 7.22 10.31
CA PHE A 36 -3.64 6.93 8.92
C PHE A 36 -4.96 7.56 8.48
N ARG A 37 -5.65 8.31 9.36
CA ARG A 37 -6.98 8.87 9.04
C ARG A 37 -6.98 10.33 8.64
N HIS A 38 -5.91 11.07 8.92
CA HIS A 38 -5.85 12.52 8.75
C HIS A 38 -6.28 13.02 7.36
N HIS A 39 -5.84 12.33 6.30
CA HIS A 39 -6.12 12.70 4.91
C HIS A 39 -7.28 11.90 4.28
N ILE A 40 -8.02 11.12 5.08
CA ILE A 40 -9.19 10.36 4.64
C ILE A 40 -10.46 11.03 5.16
N PRO A 41 -11.12 11.91 4.40
CA PRO A 41 -12.26 12.69 4.85
C PRO A 41 -13.39 11.85 5.44
N SER A 42 -13.74 10.71 4.82
CA SER A 42 -14.79 9.82 5.32
C SER A 42 -14.48 9.24 6.71
N GLN A 43 -13.21 9.14 7.08
CA GLN A 43 -12.72 8.61 8.35
C GLN A 43 -12.25 9.72 9.32
N ASN A 44 -12.32 10.99 8.89
CA ASN A 44 -11.84 12.15 9.64
C ASN A 44 -12.90 13.28 9.73
N ASN A 45 -14.17 12.93 10.00
CA ASN A 45 -15.27 13.88 10.14
C ASN A 45 -15.40 14.86 8.96
N GLY A 46 -15.15 14.40 7.74
CA GLY A 46 -15.18 15.20 6.51
C GLY A 46 -13.97 16.11 6.29
N LYS A 47 -12.94 16.01 7.15
CA LYS A 47 -11.77 16.90 7.09
C LYS A 47 -10.61 16.24 6.36
N LEU A 48 -10.07 16.94 5.36
CA LEU A 48 -8.79 16.61 4.74
C LEU A 48 -7.65 17.34 5.47
N ASP A 49 -6.80 16.61 6.18
CA ASP A 49 -5.68 17.15 6.96
C ASP A 49 -4.33 16.56 6.50
N LEU A 50 -3.82 17.05 5.38
CA LEU A 50 -2.51 16.65 4.86
C LEU A 50 -1.35 17.03 5.79
N PHE A 51 -1.49 18.14 6.52
CA PHE A 51 -0.45 18.56 7.47
C PHE A 51 -0.32 17.56 8.64
N GLY A 52 -1.43 17.08 9.18
CA GLY A 52 -1.42 16.03 10.20
C GLY A 52 -0.73 14.77 9.71
N THR A 53 -1.06 14.30 8.50
CA THR A 53 -0.40 13.13 7.88
C THR A 53 1.11 13.34 7.74
N ILE A 54 1.54 14.48 7.18
CA ILE A 54 2.96 14.77 6.97
C ILE A 54 3.70 14.90 8.30
N ALA A 55 3.09 15.54 9.30
CA ALA A 55 3.69 15.70 10.63
C ALA A 55 3.94 14.36 11.32
N ASP A 56 2.95 13.45 11.29
CA ASP A 56 3.09 12.12 11.87
C ASP A 56 4.13 11.28 11.12
N MET A 57 4.13 11.33 9.78
CA MET A 57 5.17 10.69 8.97
C MET A 57 6.57 11.22 9.26
N ALA A 58 6.74 12.53 9.45
CA ALA A 58 8.02 13.14 9.78
C ALA A 58 8.54 12.61 11.13
N VAL A 59 7.70 12.57 12.16
CA VAL A 59 8.06 12.04 13.49
C VAL A 59 8.49 10.58 13.42
N VAL A 60 7.80 9.76 12.63
CA VAL A 60 8.16 8.35 12.45
C VAL A 60 9.44 8.19 11.64
N SER A 61 9.60 8.95 10.56
CA SER A 61 10.75 8.87 9.65
C SER A 61 12.05 9.39 10.29
N GLU A 62 11.96 10.32 11.24
CA GLU A 62 13.11 10.80 12.02
C GLU A 62 13.77 9.65 12.81
N GLU A 63 13.01 8.69 13.29
CA GLU A 63 13.52 7.52 14.00
C GLU A 63 13.83 6.35 13.04
N CYS A 64 12.95 6.07 12.05
CA CYS A 64 13.09 4.97 11.11
C CYS A 64 12.46 5.29 9.75
N MET A 65 13.30 5.47 8.74
CA MET A 65 12.86 5.81 7.39
C MET A 65 12.05 4.66 6.75
N SER A 66 12.42 3.40 6.99
CA SER A 66 11.67 2.23 6.51
C SER A 66 10.23 2.25 7.00
N THR A 67 10.02 2.50 8.30
CA THR A 67 8.67 2.59 8.88
C THR A 67 7.91 3.80 8.35
N GLY A 68 8.57 4.95 8.18
CA GLY A 68 7.98 6.12 7.57
C GLY A 68 7.53 5.88 6.13
N PHE A 69 8.31 5.12 5.36
CA PHE A 69 7.96 4.74 4.00
C PHE A 69 6.79 3.74 3.95
N MET A 70 6.77 2.75 4.83
CA MET A 70 5.60 1.86 4.96
C MET A 70 4.34 2.62 5.35
N MET A 71 4.46 3.61 6.25
CA MET A 71 3.36 4.50 6.60
C MET A 71 2.87 5.29 5.38
N TRP A 72 3.78 5.81 4.53
CA TRP A 72 3.40 6.46 3.27
C TRP A 72 2.63 5.51 2.35
N ALA A 73 3.12 4.28 2.15
CA ALA A 73 2.43 3.29 1.31
C ALA A 73 1.02 2.99 1.83
N GLN A 74 0.87 2.86 3.15
CA GLN A 74 -0.42 2.67 3.84
C GLN A 74 -1.41 3.79 3.52
N VAL A 75 -1.01 5.04 3.73
CA VAL A 75 -1.92 6.18 3.55
C VAL A 75 -2.26 6.41 2.07
N VAL A 76 -1.34 6.13 1.16
CA VAL A 76 -1.61 6.22 -0.29
C VAL A 76 -2.60 5.15 -0.72
N CYS A 77 -2.47 3.91 -0.23
CA CYS A 77 -3.42 2.84 -0.52
C CYS A 77 -4.83 3.17 0.02
N ALA A 78 -4.93 3.68 1.24
CA ALA A 78 -6.20 4.15 1.80
C ALA A 78 -6.83 5.27 0.95
N TRP A 79 -6.01 6.18 0.40
CA TRP A 79 -6.48 7.25 -0.49
C TRP A 79 -7.07 6.73 -1.80
N TYR A 80 -6.56 5.62 -2.35
CA TYR A 80 -7.16 4.99 -3.54
C TYR A 80 -8.58 4.53 -3.25
N ILE A 81 -8.80 3.91 -2.10
CA ILE A 81 -10.11 3.40 -1.69
C ILE A 81 -11.08 4.56 -1.44
N GLU A 82 -10.63 5.60 -0.74
CA GLU A 82 -11.44 6.81 -0.48
C GLU A 82 -11.98 7.42 -1.76
N ASN A 83 -11.18 7.44 -2.83
CA ASN A 83 -11.55 8.03 -4.12
C ASN A 83 -12.13 7.04 -5.14
N SER A 84 -12.33 5.77 -4.76
CA SER A 84 -12.95 4.78 -5.64
C SER A 84 -14.49 4.89 -5.62
N ASP A 85 -15.13 4.36 -6.66
CA ASP A 85 -16.59 4.22 -6.70
C ASP A 85 -17.07 2.89 -6.06
N ASN A 86 -16.16 2.12 -5.48
CA ASN A 86 -16.46 0.83 -4.87
C ASN A 86 -16.89 1.00 -3.41
N GLU A 87 -18.17 1.00 -3.16
CA GLU A 87 -18.76 1.20 -1.82
C GLU A 87 -18.37 0.09 -0.83
N TRP A 88 -18.15 -1.16 -1.31
CA TRP A 88 -17.69 -2.23 -0.44
C TRP A 88 -16.25 -1.98 0.07
N LEU A 89 -15.37 -1.51 -0.78
CA LEU A 89 -14.01 -1.13 -0.34
C LEU A 89 -14.04 -0.01 0.69
N LYS A 90 -14.93 0.97 0.51
CA LYS A 90 -15.08 2.10 1.43
C LYS A 90 -15.69 1.70 2.77
N SER A 91 -16.67 0.78 2.78
CA SER A 91 -17.37 0.36 4.02
C SER A 91 -16.61 -0.69 4.81
N ASP A 92 -15.92 -1.63 4.14
CA ASP A 92 -15.38 -2.82 4.78
C ASP A 92 -13.85 -2.84 4.88
N ILE A 93 -13.15 -2.27 3.90
CA ILE A 93 -11.68 -2.31 3.84
C ILE A 93 -11.07 -1.02 4.41
N LEU A 94 -11.56 0.14 3.97
CA LEU A 94 -10.97 1.42 4.36
C LEU A 94 -10.91 1.66 5.87
N PRO A 95 -11.98 1.39 6.66
CA PRO A 95 -11.92 1.55 8.11
C PRO A 95 -10.81 0.72 8.76
N LYS A 96 -10.64 -0.54 8.31
CA LYS A 96 -9.61 -1.43 8.82
C LYS A 96 -8.19 -0.98 8.42
N MET A 97 -8.03 -0.38 7.25
CA MET A 97 -6.75 0.22 6.85
C MET A 97 -6.38 1.41 7.72
N VAL A 98 -7.31 2.33 7.98
CA VAL A 98 -7.00 3.51 8.81
C VAL A 98 -6.81 3.18 10.28
N GLU A 99 -7.37 2.07 10.76
CA GLU A 99 -7.16 1.56 12.13
C GLU A 99 -5.88 0.69 12.24
N GLY A 100 -5.20 0.39 11.13
CA GLY A 100 -3.99 -0.44 11.12
C GLY A 100 -4.27 -1.94 11.29
N GLU A 101 -5.50 -2.41 11.06
CA GLU A 101 -5.84 -3.83 11.04
C GLU A 101 -5.48 -4.47 9.69
N TYR A 102 -5.58 -3.69 8.61
CA TYR A 102 -5.19 -4.05 7.25
C TYR A 102 -4.05 -3.17 6.77
N PHE A 103 -3.19 -3.72 5.92
CA PHE A 103 -1.99 -3.08 5.42
C PHE A 103 -2.08 -2.87 3.92
N GLY A 104 -1.78 -1.64 3.52
CA GLY A 104 -1.88 -1.19 2.15
C GLY A 104 -0.53 -0.86 1.54
N ALA A 105 -0.38 -1.23 0.28
CA ALA A 105 0.78 -0.93 -0.55
C ALA A 105 0.36 -0.23 -1.85
N THR A 106 1.34 0.32 -2.54
CA THR A 106 1.14 0.93 -3.84
C THR A 106 2.15 0.38 -4.85
N SER A 107 1.66 0.06 -6.04
CA SER A 107 2.50 -0.34 -7.19
C SER A 107 2.56 0.73 -8.27
N LEU A 108 2.33 2.00 -7.93
CA LEU A 108 2.20 3.09 -8.91
C LEU A 108 3.49 3.49 -9.62
N SER A 109 4.64 2.96 -9.26
CA SER A 109 5.90 3.27 -9.96
C SER A 109 5.79 3.03 -11.47
N ASN A 110 5.24 1.89 -11.90
CA ASN A 110 5.03 1.59 -13.31
C ASN A 110 3.87 2.40 -13.92
N PRO A 111 2.65 2.46 -13.33
CA PRO A 111 1.59 3.30 -13.85
C PRO A 111 1.96 4.78 -14.03
N MET A 112 2.70 5.37 -13.10
CA MET A 112 3.14 6.76 -13.23
C MET A 112 4.06 6.97 -14.44
N LYS A 113 4.93 6.02 -14.74
CA LYS A 113 5.77 6.05 -15.94
C LYS A 113 4.98 5.83 -17.22
N TYR A 114 3.99 4.95 -17.18
CA TYR A 114 3.07 4.73 -18.29
C TYR A 114 2.32 6.02 -18.66
N PHE A 115 1.68 6.67 -17.69
CA PHE A 115 0.99 7.96 -17.94
C PHE A 115 1.93 9.09 -18.35
N ALA A 116 3.20 9.00 -18.01
CA ALA A 116 4.23 9.93 -18.48
C ALA A 116 4.79 9.55 -19.87
N GLY A 117 4.32 8.48 -20.50
CA GLY A 117 4.79 8.01 -21.82
C GLY A 117 6.21 7.42 -21.81
N ILE A 118 6.68 6.92 -20.65
CA ILE A 118 8.05 6.42 -20.48
C ILE A 118 8.12 4.90 -20.71
N GLU A 119 7.12 4.14 -20.24
CA GLU A 119 7.07 2.68 -20.38
C GLU A 119 5.62 2.19 -20.43
N ASP A 120 5.40 0.98 -20.97
CA ASP A 120 4.09 0.33 -20.96
C ASP A 120 3.70 -0.20 -19.58
N LEU A 121 2.38 -0.43 -19.35
CA LEU A 121 1.92 -1.13 -18.16
C LEU A 121 2.50 -2.56 -18.12
N LYS A 122 2.98 -2.96 -16.95
CA LYS A 122 3.59 -4.28 -16.72
C LYS A 122 2.59 -5.35 -16.34
N LEU A 123 1.39 -4.96 -15.97
CA LEU A 123 0.29 -5.86 -15.70
C LEU A 123 -0.74 -5.76 -16.82
N SER A 124 -1.21 -6.93 -17.25
CA SER A 124 -2.34 -7.07 -18.14
C SER A 124 -3.36 -8.05 -17.56
N ALA A 125 -4.61 -7.94 -18.00
CA ALA A 125 -5.68 -8.81 -17.55
C ALA A 125 -6.52 -9.31 -18.71
N GLU A 126 -7.03 -10.53 -18.55
CA GLU A 126 -8.06 -11.11 -19.38
C GLU A 126 -9.37 -11.19 -18.59
N GLU A 127 -10.46 -10.76 -19.21
CA GLU A 127 -11.80 -10.90 -18.64
C GLU A 127 -12.29 -12.34 -18.74
N THR A 128 -12.87 -12.86 -17.67
CA THR A 128 -13.47 -14.20 -17.58
C THR A 128 -14.90 -14.10 -17.03
N GLU A 129 -15.63 -15.18 -17.01
CA GLU A 129 -16.98 -15.23 -16.41
C GLU A 129 -16.97 -14.98 -14.89
N GLU A 130 -15.85 -15.27 -14.23
CA GLU A 130 -15.68 -15.13 -12.76
C GLU A 130 -14.96 -13.85 -12.35
N GLY A 131 -14.50 -13.03 -13.30
CA GLY A 131 -13.74 -11.80 -13.05
C GLY A 131 -12.56 -11.62 -13.97
N TYR A 132 -11.37 -11.34 -13.44
CA TYR A 132 -10.17 -11.03 -14.22
C TYR A 132 -9.01 -11.91 -13.82
N ILE A 133 -8.29 -12.42 -14.79
CA ILE A 133 -6.98 -13.08 -14.59
C ILE A 133 -5.91 -12.04 -14.91
N ILE A 134 -5.18 -11.58 -13.88
CA ILE A 134 -4.13 -10.57 -14.01
C ILE A 134 -2.78 -11.27 -14.08
N ASN A 135 -1.96 -10.88 -15.08
CA ASN A 135 -0.61 -11.41 -15.29
C ASN A 135 0.40 -10.27 -15.41
N GLY A 136 1.63 -10.54 -15.00
CA GLY A 136 2.76 -9.63 -15.12
C GLY A 136 3.66 -9.63 -13.90
N THR A 137 4.64 -8.73 -13.89
CA THR A 137 5.60 -8.60 -12.79
C THR A 137 5.80 -7.13 -12.46
N LEU A 138 5.63 -6.80 -11.20
CA LEU A 138 5.84 -5.46 -10.67
C LEU A 138 7.13 -5.42 -9.86
N PRO A 139 8.08 -4.56 -10.20
CA PRO A 139 9.19 -4.23 -9.31
C PRO A 139 8.75 -3.21 -8.26
N TRP A 140 9.40 -3.21 -7.11
CA TRP A 140 9.32 -2.14 -6.12
C TRP A 140 7.93 -1.93 -5.48
N VAL A 141 7.32 -2.98 -4.98
CA VAL A 141 6.10 -2.89 -4.18
C VAL A 141 6.45 -3.19 -2.73
N SER A 142 6.36 -2.18 -1.87
CA SER A 142 6.73 -2.27 -0.45
C SER A 142 5.50 -2.42 0.44
N ASN A 143 5.71 -2.77 1.71
CA ASN A 143 4.66 -2.98 2.72
C ASN A 143 3.77 -4.19 2.39
N LEU A 144 4.38 -5.26 1.88
CA LEU A 144 3.69 -6.50 1.54
C LEU A 144 4.12 -7.66 2.43
N LEU A 145 3.24 -8.65 2.53
CA LEU A 145 3.52 -9.94 3.14
C LEU A 145 2.81 -11.03 2.34
N GLU A 146 3.57 -11.91 1.70
CA GLU A 146 3.06 -13.02 0.89
C GLU A 146 2.15 -13.93 1.70
N GLY A 147 1.01 -14.31 1.11
CA GLY A 147 0.02 -15.20 1.73
C GLY A 147 -0.79 -14.55 2.85
N SER A 148 -0.66 -13.25 3.06
CA SER A 148 -1.41 -12.55 4.10
C SER A 148 -2.74 -12.04 3.57
N SER A 149 -3.85 -12.46 4.18
CA SER A 149 -5.20 -11.93 3.93
C SER A 149 -5.43 -10.51 4.48
N LYS A 150 -4.43 -9.94 5.16
CA LYS A 150 -4.49 -8.58 5.70
C LYS A 150 -3.71 -7.56 4.89
N HIS A 151 -2.94 -8.00 3.88
CA HIS A 151 -2.13 -7.13 3.04
C HIS A 151 -2.74 -7.00 1.66
N PHE A 152 -2.73 -5.77 1.14
CA PHE A 152 -3.30 -5.42 -0.17
C PHE A 152 -2.38 -4.45 -0.88
N PHE A 153 -2.41 -4.44 -2.20
CA PHE A 153 -1.76 -3.38 -2.98
C PHE A 153 -2.66 -2.88 -4.09
N GLY A 154 -2.65 -1.56 -4.27
CA GLY A 154 -3.31 -0.93 -5.41
C GLY A 154 -2.45 -0.99 -6.65
N SER A 155 -3.00 -1.46 -7.78
CA SER A 155 -2.31 -1.50 -9.05
C SER A 155 -3.23 -1.16 -10.22
N ILE A 156 -2.60 -0.68 -11.32
CA ILE A 156 -3.27 -0.43 -12.60
C ILE A 156 -2.76 -1.45 -13.62
N PHE A 157 -3.66 -1.96 -14.44
CA PHE A 157 -3.40 -2.95 -15.49
C PHE A 157 -4.26 -2.69 -16.72
N THR A 158 -3.79 -3.13 -17.89
CA THR A 158 -4.58 -3.09 -19.12
C THR A 158 -5.43 -4.34 -19.25
N ILE A 159 -6.72 -4.18 -19.52
CA ILE A 159 -7.65 -5.26 -19.84
C ILE A 159 -7.69 -5.38 -21.36
N HIS A 160 -7.26 -6.53 -21.90
CA HIS A 160 -7.35 -6.82 -23.31
C HIS A 160 -8.73 -7.37 -23.67
N ASP A 161 -9.39 -6.71 -24.62
CA ASP A 161 -10.71 -7.16 -25.09
C ASP A 161 -10.58 -8.29 -26.13
N LYS A 162 -11.11 -9.46 -25.80
CA LYS A 162 -11.15 -10.63 -26.69
C LYS A 162 -12.13 -10.47 -27.87
N HIS A 163 -13.00 -9.46 -27.86
CA HIS A 163 -14.06 -9.25 -28.85
C HIS A 163 -13.79 -8.09 -29.80
N GLY A 164 -12.57 -7.51 -29.78
CA GLY A 164 -12.12 -6.48 -30.73
C GLY A 164 -12.60 -5.05 -30.41
N LYS A 165 -13.04 -4.81 -29.17
CA LYS A 165 -13.17 -3.46 -28.63
C LYS A 165 -11.78 -2.92 -28.25
N GLU A 166 -11.71 -1.64 -27.94
CA GLU A 166 -10.47 -1.02 -27.46
C GLU A 166 -10.08 -1.57 -26.07
N ASP A 167 -8.78 -1.79 -25.89
CA ASP A 167 -8.20 -2.10 -24.58
C ASP A 167 -8.52 -0.97 -23.60
N ARG A 168 -8.68 -1.32 -22.34
CA ARG A 168 -9.00 -0.35 -21.27
C ARG A 168 -8.11 -0.56 -20.06
N ASP A 169 -7.73 0.52 -19.40
CA ASP A 169 -7.02 0.44 -18.15
C ASP A 169 -8.02 0.36 -16.97
N ALA A 170 -7.67 -0.42 -15.97
CA ALA A 170 -8.44 -0.56 -14.74
C ALA A 170 -7.50 -0.55 -13.53
N MET A 171 -8.04 -0.15 -12.38
CA MET A 171 -7.36 -0.22 -11.10
C MET A 171 -8.05 -1.26 -10.21
N ALA A 172 -7.25 -2.08 -9.53
CA ALA A 172 -7.74 -2.98 -8.50
C ALA A 172 -6.94 -2.86 -7.21
N LEU A 173 -7.61 -3.19 -6.10
CA LEU A 173 -6.98 -3.52 -4.84
C LEU A 173 -6.79 -5.04 -4.80
N ILE A 174 -5.55 -5.49 -4.83
CA ILE A 174 -5.17 -6.91 -4.96
C ILE A 174 -4.74 -7.43 -3.58
N PRO A 175 -5.40 -8.46 -3.03
CA PRO A 175 -4.97 -9.09 -1.78
C PRO A 175 -3.73 -9.96 -1.97
N CYS A 176 -2.90 -10.06 -0.92
CA CYS A 176 -1.62 -10.76 -0.99
C CYS A 176 -1.72 -12.28 -0.75
N ASP A 177 -2.91 -12.81 -0.49
CA ASP A 177 -3.21 -14.24 -0.34
C ASP A 177 -3.82 -14.89 -1.58
N LEU A 178 -3.82 -14.19 -2.73
CA LEU A 178 -4.32 -14.75 -3.99
C LEU A 178 -3.44 -15.89 -4.48
N GLU A 179 -4.08 -16.96 -4.95
CA GLU A 179 -3.40 -18.05 -5.64
C GLU A 179 -2.69 -17.53 -6.91
N GLY A 180 -1.44 -17.94 -7.10
CA GLY A 180 -0.61 -17.50 -8.22
C GLY A 180 0.18 -16.21 -7.99
N LEU A 181 -0.09 -15.48 -6.89
CA LEU A 181 0.75 -14.35 -6.49
C LEU A 181 2.00 -14.87 -5.79
N THR A 182 3.17 -14.42 -6.24
CA THR A 182 4.46 -14.70 -5.59
C THR A 182 5.23 -13.42 -5.38
N MET A 183 5.94 -13.32 -4.26
CA MET A 183 6.81 -12.21 -3.92
C MET A 183 8.26 -12.68 -3.90
N LYS A 184 9.16 -11.87 -4.48
CA LYS A 184 10.60 -12.19 -4.50
C LYS A 184 11.38 -10.94 -4.20
N GLN A 185 12.14 -10.96 -3.12
CA GLN A 185 13.17 -9.95 -2.93
C GLN A 185 14.27 -10.19 -3.95
N MET A 186 14.44 -9.26 -4.87
CA MET A 186 15.37 -9.39 -6.01
C MET A 186 16.70 -8.67 -5.79
N VAL A 187 16.77 -7.79 -4.82
CA VAL A 187 17.91 -6.91 -4.54
C VAL A 187 18.13 -6.77 -3.04
N GLU A 188 19.39 -6.66 -2.66
CA GLU A 188 19.81 -6.22 -1.33
C GLU A 188 19.92 -4.69 -1.36
N PHE A 189 19.31 -4.03 -0.42
CA PHE A 189 19.33 -2.58 -0.32
C PHE A 189 20.45 -2.11 0.61
N VAL A 190 21.03 -0.95 0.33
CA VAL A 190 21.99 -0.28 1.24
C VAL A 190 21.28 0.25 2.49
N GLY A 191 19.95 0.43 2.41
CA GLY A 191 19.09 0.85 3.52
C GLY A 191 17.63 0.58 3.17
N MET A 192 16.76 0.67 4.16
CA MET A 192 15.32 0.43 4.03
C MET A 192 14.95 -1.04 3.70
N GLU A 193 15.78 -2.01 4.06
CA GLU A 193 15.50 -3.43 3.82
C GLU A 193 14.23 -3.94 4.51
N GLY A 194 13.88 -3.39 5.68
CA GLY A 194 12.69 -3.76 6.45
C GLY A 194 11.37 -3.23 5.91
N THR A 195 11.32 -2.78 4.66
CA THR A 195 10.08 -2.25 4.03
C THR A 195 9.14 -3.33 3.49
N GLY A 196 9.53 -4.60 3.50
CA GLY A 196 8.73 -5.67 2.89
C GLY A 196 8.58 -5.49 1.37
N THR A 197 9.69 -5.18 0.68
CA THR A 197 9.76 -4.93 -0.76
C THR A 197 10.32 -6.14 -1.48
#